data_d416a9f263837a9e2260566aff31d985
#
_entry.id   d416a9f263837a9e2260566aff31d985
#
_cell.length_a   1.000
_cell.length_b   1.000
_cell.length_c   1.000
_cell.angle_alpha   90.00
_cell.angle_beta   90.00
_cell.angle_gamma   90.00
#
_symmetry.space_group_name_H-M   'P 1'
#
loop_
_entity.id
_entity.type
_entity.pdbx_description
1 polymer ?
#
loop_
_entity_poly.entity_id
_entity_poly.type
_entity_poly.pdbx_seq_one_letter_code
_entity_poly.pdbx_strand_id
1 'polypeptide(L)'
;MLPKIGLKTEANLKNKGYPTIESLQNHDRYSDIATKFLNNIEDMSFREIVDLLDNNRYSKKCRDNLIKCISLTDVENFKFMDIETKGLSNVPIILIGVAEIKNDKIIASQYFLRDYIEEPNIIESYMNHLDEDSIHVTFNGKTFDVPFIKNR
;
A
#
# COMPACT_ATOMS: atom_id res chain seq x y z
N MET A 1 7.29 -8.38 12.36
CA MET A 1 7.60 -9.12 13.61
C MET A 1 7.19 -10.56 13.44
N LEU A 2 8.07 -11.49 13.74
CA LEU A 2 7.77 -12.92 13.61
C LEU A 2 6.65 -13.37 14.56
N PRO A 3 5.83 -14.35 14.16
CA PRO A 3 4.87 -14.98 15.07
C PRO A 3 5.54 -15.42 16.37
N LYS A 4 4.87 -15.24 17.49
CA LYS A 4 5.35 -15.57 18.86
C LYS A 4 6.52 -14.71 19.39
N ILE A 5 7.01 -13.72 18.65
CA ILE A 5 8.03 -12.77 19.11
C ILE A 5 7.35 -11.42 19.35
N GLY A 6 7.14 -11.04 20.60
CA GLY A 6 6.63 -9.73 21.00
C GLY A 6 7.76 -8.73 21.22
N LEU A 7 7.42 -7.44 21.41
CA LEU A 7 8.39 -6.33 21.55
C LEU A 7 9.47 -6.58 22.60
N LYS A 8 9.10 -7.13 23.77
CA LYS A 8 10.07 -7.46 24.84
C LYS A 8 11.04 -8.55 24.42
N THR A 9 10.53 -9.58 23.74
CA THR A 9 11.35 -10.69 23.24
C THR A 9 12.28 -10.22 22.13
N GLU A 10 11.79 -9.37 21.22
CA GLU A 10 12.60 -8.77 20.16
C GLU A 10 13.75 -7.94 20.73
N ALA A 11 13.46 -7.06 21.70
CA ALA A 11 14.51 -6.26 22.34
C ALA A 11 15.58 -7.15 23.02
N ASN A 12 15.16 -8.22 23.70
CA ASN A 12 16.08 -9.17 24.32
C ASN A 12 16.93 -9.92 23.29
N LEU A 13 16.34 -10.34 22.18
CA LEU A 13 17.07 -11.01 21.09
C LEU A 13 18.10 -10.09 20.45
N LYS A 14 17.75 -8.82 20.17
CA LYS A 14 18.70 -7.82 19.67
C LYS A 14 19.89 -7.64 20.60
N ASN A 15 19.64 -7.54 21.90
CA ASN A 15 20.70 -7.43 22.91
C ASN A 15 21.58 -8.70 23.03
N LYS A 16 21.08 -9.86 22.59
CA LYS A 16 21.81 -11.12 22.56
C LYS A 16 22.56 -11.39 21.25
N GLY A 17 22.59 -10.41 20.33
CA GLY A 17 23.31 -10.54 19.06
C GLY A 17 22.45 -11.08 17.90
N TYR A 18 21.12 -11.06 18.03
CA TYR A 18 20.19 -11.44 16.97
C TYR A 18 19.36 -10.21 16.52
N PRO A 19 19.97 -9.25 15.79
CA PRO A 19 19.29 -8.00 15.43
C PRO A 19 18.30 -8.15 14.28
N THR A 20 18.43 -9.18 13.44
CA THR A 20 17.61 -9.40 12.25
C THR A 20 16.96 -10.78 12.24
N ILE A 21 16.01 -11.00 11.32
CA ILE A 21 15.35 -12.31 11.15
C ILE A 21 16.36 -13.33 10.64
N GLU A 22 17.25 -12.94 9.73
CA GLU A 22 18.31 -13.80 9.18
C GLU A 22 19.24 -14.30 10.31
N SER A 23 19.59 -13.42 11.26
CA SER A 23 20.42 -13.83 12.40
C SER A 23 19.75 -14.87 13.30
N LEU A 24 18.40 -14.87 13.35
CA LEU A 24 17.62 -15.86 14.12
C LEU A 24 17.66 -17.27 13.53
N GLN A 25 18.09 -17.46 12.29
CA GLN A 25 18.28 -18.80 11.71
C GLN A 25 19.32 -19.61 12.50
N ASN A 26 20.21 -18.96 13.23
CA ASN A 26 21.22 -19.57 14.09
C ASN A 26 20.80 -19.65 15.58
N HIS A 27 19.53 -19.32 15.90
CA HIS A 27 19.05 -19.33 17.28
C HIS A 27 18.33 -20.64 17.60
N ASP A 28 18.72 -21.35 18.67
CA ASP A 28 18.20 -22.67 19.03
C ASP A 28 16.67 -22.79 19.03
N ARG A 29 15.97 -21.76 19.47
CA ARG A 29 14.51 -21.77 19.62
C ARG A 29 13.76 -21.22 18.42
N TYR A 30 14.35 -20.32 17.65
CA TYR A 30 13.62 -19.53 16.64
C TYR A 30 14.10 -19.78 15.20
N SER A 31 15.08 -20.66 14.99
CA SER A 31 15.63 -20.99 13.67
C SER A 31 14.57 -21.44 12.67
N ASP A 32 13.74 -22.41 13.07
CA ASP A 32 12.68 -22.96 12.19
C ASP A 32 11.65 -21.91 11.78
N ILE A 33 11.26 -21.04 12.73
CA ILE A 33 10.28 -19.96 12.47
C ILE A 33 10.89 -18.91 11.56
N ALA A 34 12.17 -18.55 11.79
CA ALA A 34 12.87 -17.56 10.97
C ALA A 34 13.07 -18.08 9.54
N THR A 35 13.53 -19.30 9.36
CA THR A 35 13.74 -19.92 8.05
C THR A 35 12.44 -20.04 7.26
N LYS A 36 11.36 -20.53 7.88
CA LYS A 36 10.05 -20.59 7.22
C LYS A 36 9.54 -19.23 6.81
N PHE A 37 9.75 -18.21 7.64
CA PHE A 37 9.31 -16.84 7.32
C PHE A 37 10.10 -16.25 6.16
N LEU A 38 11.42 -16.44 6.12
CA LEU A 38 12.27 -15.94 5.04
C LEU A 38 11.94 -16.63 3.72
N ASN A 39 11.81 -17.95 3.70
CA ASN A 39 11.41 -18.68 2.50
C ASN A 39 10.03 -18.21 1.96
N ASN A 40 9.07 -17.96 2.86
CA ASN A 40 7.76 -17.47 2.43
C ASN A 40 7.82 -16.04 1.86
N ILE A 41 8.70 -15.18 2.39
CA ILE A 41 8.81 -13.78 1.90
C ILE A 41 9.45 -13.71 0.51
N GLU A 42 10.38 -14.60 0.19
CA GLU A 42 11.05 -14.62 -1.12
C GLU A 42 10.04 -14.83 -2.28
N ASP A 43 8.96 -15.56 -2.02
CA ASP A 43 7.91 -15.84 -3.01
C ASP A 43 6.72 -14.88 -2.93
N MET A 44 6.70 -13.93 -1.99
CA MET A 44 5.58 -13.00 -1.80
C MET A 44 5.58 -11.88 -2.82
N SER A 45 4.41 -11.65 -3.42
CA SER A 45 4.13 -10.43 -4.17
C SER A 45 4.17 -9.18 -3.25
N PHE A 46 4.37 -8.01 -3.85
CA PHE A 46 4.31 -6.73 -3.12
C PHE A 46 3.01 -6.58 -2.30
N ARG A 47 1.86 -6.96 -2.88
CA ARG A 47 0.55 -6.91 -2.22
C ARG A 47 0.50 -7.78 -0.97
N GLU A 48 0.99 -9.01 -1.05
CA GLU A 48 1.04 -9.92 0.10
C GLU A 48 1.96 -9.39 1.21
N ILE A 49 3.07 -8.75 0.86
CA ILE A 49 3.97 -8.11 1.83
C ILE A 49 3.26 -6.93 2.52
N VAL A 50 2.56 -6.09 1.76
CA VAL A 50 1.78 -4.97 2.30
C VAL A 50 0.68 -5.47 3.23
N ASP A 51 -0.07 -6.49 2.83
CA ASP A 51 -1.12 -7.10 3.64
C ASP A 51 -0.56 -7.72 4.92
N LEU A 52 0.59 -8.40 4.83
CA LEU A 52 1.29 -8.94 6.00
C LEU A 52 1.67 -7.83 6.99
N LEU A 53 2.12 -6.68 6.50
CA LEU A 53 2.48 -5.53 7.31
C LEU A 53 1.25 -4.84 7.90
N ASP A 54 0.20 -4.65 7.10
CA ASP A 54 -1.03 -3.95 7.53
C ASP A 54 -1.83 -4.76 8.55
N ASN A 55 -1.83 -6.09 8.42
CA ASN A 55 -2.47 -7.02 9.35
C ASN A 55 -1.64 -7.26 10.62
N ASN A 56 -0.38 -6.86 10.66
CA ASN A 56 0.46 -7.01 11.83
C ASN A 56 0.08 -5.98 12.90
N ARG A 57 -0.34 -6.48 14.08
CA ARG A 57 -0.80 -5.65 15.22
C ARG A 57 0.17 -4.54 15.63
N TYR A 58 1.46 -4.70 15.34
CA TYR A 58 2.52 -3.76 15.72
C TYR A 58 2.88 -2.81 14.57
N SER A 59 2.65 -3.20 13.31
CA SER A 59 2.98 -2.38 12.16
C SER A 59 1.99 -1.24 11.93
N LYS A 60 0.75 -1.36 12.41
CA LYS A 60 -0.25 -0.26 12.36
C LYS A 60 0.23 1.06 12.96
N LYS A 61 1.28 1.03 13.79
CA LYS A 61 1.92 2.23 14.37
C LYS A 61 3.13 2.72 13.58
N CYS A 62 3.58 1.99 12.57
CA CYS A 62 4.82 2.30 11.86
C CYS A 62 4.55 2.50 10.37
N ARG A 63 4.10 3.72 10.00
CA ARG A 63 3.95 4.13 8.59
C ARG A 63 5.25 3.99 7.78
N ASP A 64 6.40 4.09 8.45
CA ASP A 64 7.72 3.96 7.84
C ASP A 64 7.95 2.59 7.18
N ASN A 65 7.28 1.53 7.65
CA ASN A 65 7.41 0.21 7.05
C ASN A 65 6.77 0.12 5.66
N LEU A 66 5.62 0.77 5.46
CA LEU A 66 4.99 0.84 4.14
C LEU A 66 5.84 1.63 3.15
N ILE A 67 6.45 2.75 3.60
CA ILE A 67 7.36 3.55 2.78
C ILE A 67 8.59 2.73 2.36
N LYS A 68 9.13 1.89 3.26
CA LYS A 68 10.25 1.00 2.92
C LYS A 68 9.91 -0.06 1.88
N CYS A 69 8.65 -0.47 1.78
CA CYS A 69 8.20 -1.42 0.77
C CYS A 69 8.13 -0.84 -0.65
N ILE A 70 8.19 0.49 -0.81
CA ILE A 70 8.14 1.16 -2.12
C ILE A 70 9.25 0.66 -3.05
N SER A 71 10.42 0.33 -2.51
CA SER A 71 11.54 -0.20 -3.30
C SER A 71 11.35 -1.63 -3.80
N LEU A 72 10.26 -2.31 -3.40
CA LEU A 72 9.95 -3.68 -3.81
C LEU A 72 9.02 -3.74 -5.03
N THR A 73 8.67 -2.61 -5.61
CA THR A 73 7.76 -2.53 -6.76
C THR A 73 8.27 -1.51 -7.77
N ASP A 74 7.83 -1.64 -9.00
CA ASP A 74 8.16 -0.70 -10.06
C ASP A 74 7.46 0.65 -9.85
N VAL A 75 8.16 1.72 -10.19
CA VAL A 75 7.63 3.10 -10.05
C VAL A 75 6.41 3.34 -10.95
N GLU A 76 6.28 2.60 -12.04
CA GLU A 76 5.16 2.68 -12.97
C GLU A 76 3.84 2.16 -12.37
N ASN A 77 3.91 1.34 -11.31
CA ASN A 77 2.73 0.85 -10.59
C ASN A 77 2.07 1.93 -9.73
N PHE A 78 2.78 3.03 -9.43
CA PHE A 78 2.19 4.11 -8.62
C PHE A 78 1.22 4.97 -9.43
N LYS A 79 0.00 5.10 -8.88
CA LYS A 79 -1.07 5.96 -9.39
C LYS A 79 -1.37 7.02 -8.32
N PHE A 80 -0.91 8.23 -8.56
CA PHE A 80 -1.19 9.37 -7.67
C PHE A 80 -2.59 9.89 -8.00
N MET A 81 -3.51 9.86 -7.05
CA MET A 81 -4.90 10.15 -7.28
C MET A 81 -5.44 11.15 -6.26
N ASP A 82 -6.26 12.05 -6.74
CA ASP A 82 -7.02 13.01 -5.94
C ASP A 82 -8.38 13.26 -6.58
N ILE A 83 -9.41 13.53 -5.77
CA ILE A 83 -10.74 13.83 -6.25
C ILE A 83 -11.26 15.15 -5.71
N GLU A 84 -12.08 15.83 -6.52
CA GLU A 84 -12.87 16.98 -6.09
C GLU A 84 -14.35 16.67 -6.12
N THR A 85 -15.05 17.03 -5.07
CA THR A 85 -16.49 16.77 -4.91
C THR A 85 -17.21 18.03 -4.45
N LYS A 86 -18.54 18.10 -4.62
CA LYS A 86 -19.36 19.21 -4.09
C LYS A 86 -19.63 19.13 -2.59
N GLY A 87 -19.16 18.08 -1.89
CA GLY A 87 -19.39 17.90 -0.46
C GLY A 87 -18.82 16.57 0.03
N LEU A 88 -19.10 16.21 1.27
CA LEU A 88 -18.45 15.08 1.95
C LEU A 88 -19.12 13.72 1.70
N SER A 89 -20.38 13.70 1.25
CA SER A 89 -21.12 12.46 1.01
C SER A 89 -22.33 12.68 0.09
N ASN A 90 -22.71 11.64 -0.65
CA ASN A 90 -23.90 11.61 -1.51
C ASN A 90 -23.99 12.73 -2.56
N VAL A 91 -22.86 13.27 -2.96
CA VAL A 91 -22.74 14.30 -4.01
C VAL A 91 -21.82 13.77 -5.12
N PRO A 92 -22.00 14.24 -6.37
CA PRO A 92 -21.17 13.76 -7.46
C PRO A 92 -19.70 14.15 -7.31
N ILE A 93 -18.83 13.32 -7.89
CA ILE A 93 -17.42 13.64 -8.13
C ILE A 93 -17.37 14.65 -9.26
N ILE A 94 -16.69 15.77 -9.04
CA ILE A 94 -16.57 16.84 -10.06
C ILE A 94 -15.32 16.67 -10.89
N LEU A 95 -14.25 16.21 -10.28
CA LEU A 95 -12.96 16.01 -10.93
C LEU A 95 -12.27 14.80 -10.34
N ILE A 96 -11.67 14.00 -11.20
CA ILE A 96 -10.70 12.98 -10.84
C ILE A 96 -9.38 13.34 -11.48
N GLY A 97 -8.36 13.61 -10.67
CA GLY A 97 -6.98 13.77 -11.12
C GLY A 97 -6.22 12.45 -10.91
N VAL A 98 -5.48 12.01 -11.92
CA VAL A 98 -4.55 10.89 -11.81
C VAL A 98 -3.22 11.25 -12.45
N ALA A 99 -2.12 10.99 -11.75
CA ALA A 99 -0.79 11.06 -12.31
C ALA A 99 -0.09 9.70 -12.21
N GLU A 100 0.61 9.33 -13.25
CA GLU A 100 1.34 8.06 -13.35
C GLU A 100 2.72 8.29 -13.97
N ILE A 101 3.63 7.36 -13.72
CA ILE A 101 4.96 7.37 -14.31
C ILE A 101 4.96 6.37 -15.47
N LYS A 102 5.31 6.84 -16.67
CA LYS A 102 5.47 6.00 -17.87
C LYS A 102 6.69 6.45 -18.66
N ASN A 103 7.61 5.52 -18.94
CA ASN A 103 8.84 5.79 -19.70
C ASN A 103 9.62 6.99 -19.10
N ASP A 104 9.85 6.98 -17.80
CA ASP A 104 10.56 8.02 -17.03
C ASP A 104 9.90 9.43 -17.11
N LYS A 105 8.62 9.47 -17.46
CA LYS A 105 7.84 10.73 -17.53
C LYS A 105 6.65 10.65 -16.61
N ILE A 106 6.31 11.77 -15.99
CA ILE A 106 5.06 11.93 -15.27
C ILE A 106 3.99 12.36 -16.26
N ILE A 107 2.92 11.59 -16.35
CA ILE A 107 1.74 11.87 -17.15
C ILE A 107 0.60 12.18 -16.17
N ALA A 108 0.05 13.37 -16.24
CA ALA A 108 -1.10 13.77 -15.44
C ALA A 108 -2.34 13.89 -16.33
N SER A 109 -3.41 13.25 -15.91
CA SER A 109 -4.72 13.28 -16.56
C SER A 109 -5.76 13.84 -15.61
N GLN A 110 -6.69 14.63 -16.11
CA GLN A 110 -7.79 15.18 -15.33
C GLN A 110 -9.11 14.91 -16.05
N TYR A 111 -10.05 14.33 -15.34
CA TYR A 111 -11.39 13.99 -15.80
C TYR A 111 -12.39 14.90 -15.10
N PHE A 112 -12.86 15.91 -15.81
CA PHE A 112 -13.76 16.92 -15.28
C PHE A 112 -15.21 16.63 -15.66
N LEU A 113 -16.11 16.69 -14.66
CA LEU A 113 -17.54 16.52 -14.83
C LEU A 113 -18.16 17.78 -15.43
N ARG A 114 -18.71 17.70 -16.63
CA ARG A 114 -19.45 18.80 -17.29
C ARG A 114 -20.94 18.77 -16.95
N ASP A 115 -21.51 17.55 -16.86
CA ASP A 115 -22.88 17.29 -16.46
C ASP A 115 -22.92 16.08 -15.52
N TYR A 116 -23.84 16.07 -14.58
CA TYR A 116 -23.98 15.00 -13.58
C TYR A 116 -24.20 13.61 -14.18
N ILE A 117 -24.83 13.53 -15.34
CA ILE A 117 -25.04 12.27 -16.08
C ILE A 117 -23.70 11.64 -16.54
N GLU A 118 -22.64 12.43 -16.63
CA GLU A 118 -21.32 11.98 -17.07
C GLU A 118 -20.46 11.40 -15.93
N GLU A 119 -20.93 11.42 -14.67
CA GLU A 119 -20.15 10.90 -13.54
C GLU A 119 -19.64 9.46 -13.76
N PRO A 120 -20.44 8.51 -14.27
CA PRO A 120 -19.93 7.17 -14.58
C PRO A 120 -18.76 7.18 -15.58
N ASN A 121 -18.80 8.07 -16.56
CA ASN A 121 -17.77 8.14 -17.60
C ASN A 121 -16.42 8.63 -17.07
N ILE A 122 -16.41 9.60 -16.15
CA ILE A 122 -15.15 10.05 -15.53
C ILE A 122 -14.56 8.99 -14.59
N ILE A 123 -15.42 8.22 -13.91
CA ILE A 123 -15.00 7.09 -13.09
C ILE A 123 -14.42 5.98 -13.97
N GLU A 124 -15.09 5.62 -15.06
CA GLU A 124 -14.58 4.63 -16.02
C GLU A 124 -13.25 5.08 -16.63
N SER A 125 -13.13 6.34 -17.00
CA SER A 125 -11.87 6.91 -17.52
C SER A 125 -10.73 6.79 -16.52
N TYR A 126 -11.00 7.00 -15.23
CA TYR A 126 -10.04 6.79 -14.17
C TYR A 126 -9.70 5.30 -14.01
N MET A 127 -10.70 4.41 -14.01
CA MET A 127 -10.48 2.96 -13.87
C MET A 127 -9.59 2.38 -14.97
N ASN A 128 -9.59 2.98 -16.17
CA ASN A 128 -8.71 2.58 -17.27
C ASN A 128 -7.21 2.85 -17.03
N HIS A 129 -6.84 3.61 -16.00
CA HIS A 129 -5.45 3.77 -15.56
C HIS A 129 -5.00 2.66 -14.61
N LEU A 130 -5.93 1.84 -14.11
CA LEU A 130 -5.66 0.84 -13.09
C LEU A 130 -5.47 -0.54 -13.70
N ASP A 131 -4.55 -1.28 -13.12
CA ASP A 131 -4.29 -2.70 -13.34
C ASP A 131 -4.18 -3.43 -11.99
N GLU A 132 -3.87 -4.72 -12.02
CA GLU A 132 -3.78 -5.55 -10.82
C GLU A 132 -2.63 -5.14 -9.89
N ASP A 133 -1.57 -4.55 -10.46
CA ASP A 133 -0.38 -4.12 -9.72
C ASP A 133 -0.43 -2.65 -9.29
N SER A 134 -1.48 -1.94 -9.63
CA SER A 134 -1.64 -0.51 -9.32
C SER A 134 -1.66 -0.21 -7.84
N ILE A 135 -0.81 0.73 -7.44
CA ILE A 135 -0.65 1.20 -6.05
C ILE A 135 -1.12 2.64 -5.96
N HIS A 136 -2.21 2.87 -5.24
CA HIS A 136 -2.72 4.21 -5.06
C HIS A 136 -1.89 5.01 -4.06
N VAL A 137 -1.46 6.18 -4.48
CA VAL A 137 -0.85 7.21 -3.63
C VAL A 137 -1.82 8.39 -3.55
N THR A 138 -2.31 8.66 -2.36
CA THR A 138 -3.32 9.70 -2.13
C THR A 138 -3.00 10.48 -0.87
N PHE A 139 -3.52 11.71 -0.78
CA PHE A 139 -3.55 12.42 0.49
C PHE A 139 -4.85 12.08 1.23
N ASN A 140 -4.76 11.35 2.35
CA ASN A 140 -5.92 10.90 3.15
C ASN A 140 -6.93 9.98 2.42
N GLY A 141 -6.55 9.39 1.29
CA GLY A 141 -7.46 8.63 0.41
C GLY A 141 -8.12 7.40 1.04
N LYS A 142 -7.52 6.80 2.07
CA LYS A 142 -8.14 5.68 2.81
C LYS A 142 -9.45 6.07 3.50
N THR A 143 -9.62 7.35 3.85
CA THR A 143 -10.79 7.84 4.60
C THR A 143 -11.75 8.65 3.74
N PHE A 144 -11.32 9.14 2.59
CA PHE A 144 -12.14 9.98 1.71
C PHE A 144 -12.16 9.46 0.27
N ASP A 145 -11.11 9.64 -0.51
CA ASP A 145 -11.11 9.39 -1.97
C ASP A 145 -11.52 7.97 -2.35
N VAL A 146 -10.84 6.98 -1.76
CA VAL A 146 -11.08 5.58 -2.10
C VAL A 146 -12.47 5.11 -1.70
N PRO A 147 -12.99 5.34 -0.47
CA PRO A 147 -14.37 5.03 -0.14
C PRO A 147 -15.37 5.81 -0.98
N PHE A 148 -15.07 7.06 -1.36
CA PHE A 148 -15.95 7.88 -2.15
C PHE A 148 -16.15 7.29 -3.56
N ILE A 149 -15.06 6.94 -4.25
CA ILE A 149 -15.12 6.30 -5.57
C ILE A 149 -15.81 4.92 -5.49
N LYS A 150 -15.49 4.11 -4.48
CA LYS A 150 -16.08 2.76 -4.32
C LYS A 150 -17.58 2.76 -4.11
N ASN A 151 -18.15 3.85 -3.65
CA ASN A 151 -19.59 3.99 -3.39
C ASN A 151 -20.35 4.54 -4.61
N ARG A 152 -19.68 4.74 -5.75
CA ARG A 152 -20.24 5.21 -7.01
C ARG A 152 -20.32 4.08 -8.02
#